data_6ffa8a17999a63f57a73f03982ac133b
#
_entry.id   6ffa8a17999a63f57a73f03982ac133b
#
_cell.length_a   1.000
_cell.length_b   1.000
_cell.length_c   1.000
_cell.angle_alpha   90.00
_cell.angle_beta   90.00
_cell.angle_gamma   90.00
#
_symmetry.space_group_name_H-M   'P 1'
#
loop_
_entity.id
_entity.type
_entity.pdbx_description
1 polymer ?
#
loop_
_entity_poly.entity_id
_entity_poly.type
_entity_poly.pdbx_seq_one_letter_code
_entity_poly.pdbx_strand_id
1 'polypeptide(L)'
;MTESKELFLIDSNILVYAFEKEESIKKNKAKKLLDECVFGTREFAISNQNLAEFIFVVTRKGKLGVEEAKNLVIKITRFQGFKKINYDSNTIPIALNIMQDFKASFWDSLLAATMKENGIFNIYTENAKDFKMPWINAVNPLG
;
A
#
# COMPACT_ATOMS: atom_id res chain seq x y z
N MET A 1 11.65 -17.06 21.97
CA MET A 1 11.97 -16.01 21.02
C MET A 1 10.92 -15.99 19.92
N THR A 2 10.20 -14.90 19.83
CA THR A 2 9.19 -14.76 18.80
C THR A 2 9.85 -14.23 17.52
N GLU A 3 9.69 -14.96 16.43
CA GLU A 3 10.11 -14.47 15.15
C GLU A 3 9.29 -13.23 14.80
N SER A 4 9.97 -12.16 14.40
CA SER A 4 9.28 -11.00 13.89
C SER A 4 8.66 -11.40 12.54
N LYS A 5 7.34 -11.34 12.44
CA LYS A 5 6.66 -11.56 11.17
C LYS A 5 7.04 -10.44 10.23
N GLU A 6 7.41 -10.78 9.01
CA GLU A 6 7.66 -9.80 7.97
C GLU A 6 6.40 -8.98 7.74
N LEU A 7 6.53 -7.66 7.85
CA LEU A 7 5.43 -6.74 7.62
C LEU A 7 5.46 -6.27 6.16
N PHE A 8 4.34 -6.47 5.47
CA PHE A 8 4.18 -6.02 4.08
C PHE A 8 3.34 -4.76 4.03
N LEU A 9 3.81 -3.79 3.26
CA LEU A 9 3.00 -2.62 2.91
C LEU A 9 2.02 -3.03 1.80
N ILE A 10 0.80 -2.53 1.89
CA ILE A 10 -0.21 -2.75 0.85
C ILE A 10 -0.25 -1.50 -0.04
N ASP A 11 0.09 -1.65 -1.32
CA ASP A 11 0.01 -0.55 -2.27
C ASP A 11 -1.44 -0.23 -2.61
N SER A 12 -1.68 1.00 -3.04
CA SER A 12 -3.02 1.50 -3.37
C SER A 12 -3.75 0.65 -4.40
N ASN A 13 -3.04 0.13 -5.41
CA ASN A 13 -3.68 -0.70 -6.44
C ASN A 13 -4.31 -1.97 -5.88
N ILE A 14 -3.71 -2.57 -4.85
CA ILE A 14 -4.29 -3.76 -4.20
C ILE A 14 -5.61 -3.39 -3.51
N LEU A 15 -5.66 -2.23 -2.83
CA LEU A 15 -6.88 -1.74 -2.22
C LEU A 15 -7.96 -1.46 -3.27
N VAL A 16 -7.57 -0.85 -4.40
CA VAL A 16 -8.51 -0.55 -5.49
C VAL A 16 -9.17 -1.84 -5.98
N TYR A 17 -8.39 -2.88 -6.27
CA TYR A 17 -8.96 -4.15 -6.71
C TYR A 17 -9.87 -4.79 -5.67
N ALA A 18 -9.46 -4.76 -4.40
CA ALA A 18 -10.23 -5.41 -3.33
C ALA A 18 -11.64 -4.82 -3.17
N PHE A 19 -11.81 -3.54 -3.49
CA PHE A 19 -13.08 -2.83 -3.31
C PHE A 19 -13.80 -2.50 -4.63
N GLU A 20 -13.36 -3.10 -5.75
CA GLU A 20 -14.08 -2.96 -7.01
C GLU A 20 -15.46 -3.62 -6.92
N LYS A 21 -16.44 -3.02 -7.62
CA LYS A 21 -17.80 -3.56 -7.66
C LYS A 21 -17.92 -4.78 -8.56
N GLU A 22 -17.16 -4.79 -9.66
CA GLU A 22 -17.17 -5.90 -10.61
C GLU A 22 -16.31 -7.05 -10.12
N GLU A 23 -16.81 -8.26 -10.27
CA GLU A 23 -16.08 -9.47 -9.93
C GLU A 23 -14.98 -9.73 -10.95
N SER A 24 -13.80 -10.13 -10.46
CA SER A 24 -12.66 -10.49 -11.28
C SER A 24 -11.72 -11.40 -10.48
N ILE A 25 -10.80 -12.05 -11.19
CA ILE A 25 -9.77 -12.88 -10.54
C ILE A 25 -8.88 -11.99 -9.65
N LYS A 26 -8.51 -10.82 -10.16
CA LYS A 26 -7.67 -9.87 -9.40
C LYS A 26 -8.38 -9.36 -8.13
N LYS A 27 -9.66 -9.02 -8.25
CA LYS A 27 -10.46 -8.62 -7.09
C LYS A 27 -10.47 -9.71 -6.03
N ASN A 28 -10.72 -10.95 -6.44
CA ASN A 28 -10.81 -12.08 -5.50
C ASN A 28 -9.48 -12.32 -4.80
N LYS A 29 -8.35 -12.21 -5.52
CA LYS A 29 -7.02 -12.37 -4.93
C LYS A 29 -6.70 -11.23 -3.95
N ALA A 30 -7.00 -9.99 -4.33
CA ALA A 30 -6.76 -8.83 -3.46
C ALA A 30 -7.61 -8.92 -2.20
N LYS A 31 -8.88 -9.25 -2.34
CA LYS A 31 -9.80 -9.39 -1.21
C LYS A 31 -9.37 -10.51 -0.26
N LYS A 32 -8.95 -11.65 -0.81
CA LYS A 32 -8.44 -12.77 0.00
C LYS A 32 -7.21 -12.36 0.81
N LEU A 33 -6.31 -11.59 0.20
CA LEU A 33 -5.14 -11.09 0.89
C LEU A 33 -5.53 -10.19 2.07
N LEU A 34 -6.46 -9.26 1.87
CA LEU A 34 -6.92 -8.38 2.94
C LEU A 34 -7.68 -9.14 4.02
N ASP A 35 -8.39 -10.21 3.67
CA ASP A 35 -9.10 -11.04 4.63
C ASP A 35 -8.13 -11.72 5.62
N GLU A 36 -6.90 -12.01 5.21
CA GLU A 36 -5.88 -12.54 6.12
C GLU A 36 -5.60 -11.55 7.26
N CYS A 37 -5.65 -10.26 6.97
CA CYS A 37 -5.50 -9.22 7.98
C CYS A 37 -6.75 -9.12 8.86
N VAL A 38 -7.94 -9.15 8.27
CA VAL A 38 -9.22 -9.06 8.98
C VAL A 38 -9.38 -10.22 9.97
N PHE A 39 -9.01 -11.43 9.55
CA PHE A 39 -9.09 -12.61 10.41
C PHE A 39 -7.91 -12.75 11.38
N GLY A 40 -7.01 -11.78 11.41
CA GLY A 40 -5.93 -11.73 12.38
C GLY A 40 -4.76 -12.67 12.12
N THR A 41 -4.69 -13.29 10.94
CA THR A 41 -3.58 -14.19 10.59
C THR A 41 -2.34 -13.43 10.15
N ARG A 42 -2.48 -12.18 9.71
CA ARG A 42 -1.37 -11.34 9.28
C ARG A 42 -1.63 -9.89 9.65
N GLU A 43 -0.55 -9.14 9.89
CA GLU A 43 -0.58 -7.68 9.97
C GLU A 43 0.01 -7.11 8.69
N PHE A 44 -0.55 -6.00 8.24
CA PHE A 44 -0.05 -5.25 7.10
C PHE A 44 0.23 -3.80 7.49
N ALA A 45 1.06 -3.14 6.72
CA ALA A 45 1.26 -1.70 6.83
C ALA A 45 0.51 -1.00 5.70
N ILE A 46 0.11 0.23 5.94
CA ILE A 46 -0.49 1.09 4.93
C ILE A 46 0.02 2.51 5.15
N SER A 47 0.36 3.20 4.08
CA SER A 47 0.83 4.58 4.18
C SER A 47 -0.32 5.55 3.91
N ASN A 48 -0.18 6.77 4.44
CA ASN A 48 -1.15 7.84 4.11
C ASN A 48 -1.14 8.15 2.62
N GLN A 49 0.01 8.03 1.96
CA GLN A 49 0.11 8.16 0.50
C GLN A 49 -0.78 7.13 -0.20
N ASN A 50 -0.69 5.87 0.20
CA ASN A 50 -1.52 4.80 -0.37
C ASN A 50 -3.01 5.05 -0.18
N LEU A 51 -3.39 5.51 1.02
CA LEU A 51 -4.79 5.84 1.31
C LEU A 51 -5.29 6.99 0.42
N ALA A 52 -4.48 8.03 0.28
CA ALA A 52 -4.85 9.18 -0.57
C ALA A 52 -4.99 8.77 -2.03
N GLU A 53 -4.04 7.99 -2.55
CA GLU A 53 -4.09 7.48 -3.92
C GLU A 53 -5.32 6.58 -4.13
N PHE A 54 -5.59 5.71 -3.19
CA PHE A 54 -6.77 4.84 -3.23
C PHE A 54 -8.05 5.66 -3.36
N ILE A 55 -8.22 6.67 -2.51
CA ILE A 55 -9.42 7.54 -2.53
C ILE A 55 -9.50 8.30 -3.86
N PHE A 56 -8.39 8.81 -4.34
CA PHE A 56 -8.36 9.53 -5.62
C PHE A 56 -8.87 8.64 -6.77
N VAL A 57 -8.41 7.38 -6.81
CA VAL A 57 -8.79 6.45 -7.89
C VAL A 57 -10.26 6.03 -7.77
N VAL A 58 -10.73 5.65 -6.57
CA VAL A 58 -12.08 5.10 -6.41
C VAL A 58 -13.17 6.15 -6.48
N THR A 59 -12.86 7.41 -6.21
CA THR A 59 -13.84 8.50 -6.33
C THR A 59 -13.85 9.12 -7.73
N ARG A 60 -12.82 8.88 -8.53
CA ARG A 60 -12.81 9.33 -9.93
C ARG A 60 -13.83 8.50 -10.71
N LYS A 61 -14.43 9.14 -11.71
CA LYS A 61 -15.38 8.50 -12.62
C LYS A 61 -16.59 7.89 -11.92
N GLY A 62 -16.90 8.36 -10.70
CA GLY A 62 -18.11 7.95 -10.00
C GLY A 62 -18.15 6.49 -9.55
N LYS A 63 -16.99 5.84 -9.37
CA LYS A 63 -16.94 4.45 -8.90
C LYS A 63 -17.50 4.29 -7.50
N LEU A 64 -17.08 5.17 -6.57
CA LEU A 64 -17.64 5.27 -5.24
C LEU A 64 -18.07 6.71 -4.97
N GLY A 65 -19.15 6.88 -4.23
CA GLY A 65 -19.53 8.19 -3.72
C GLY A 65 -18.56 8.63 -2.62
N VAL A 66 -18.52 9.95 -2.37
CA VAL A 66 -17.61 10.52 -1.36
C VAL A 66 -17.91 9.96 0.04
N GLU A 67 -19.18 9.85 0.41
CA GLU A 67 -19.57 9.30 1.72
C GLU A 67 -19.16 7.83 1.87
N GLU A 68 -19.35 7.05 0.83
CA GLU A 68 -18.98 5.64 0.81
C GLU A 68 -17.46 5.48 0.97
N ALA A 69 -16.68 6.29 0.22
CA ALA A 69 -15.24 6.30 0.30
C ALA A 69 -14.74 6.74 1.68
N LYS A 70 -15.36 7.77 2.26
CA LYS A 70 -15.06 8.27 3.60
C LYS A 70 -15.26 7.17 4.65
N ASN A 71 -16.39 6.48 4.60
CA ASN A 71 -16.69 5.41 5.55
C ASN A 71 -15.66 4.27 5.43
N LEU A 72 -15.24 3.96 4.21
CA LEU A 72 -14.26 2.93 3.95
C LEU A 72 -12.90 3.28 4.54
N VAL A 73 -12.43 4.52 4.32
CA VAL A 73 -11.16 4.99 4.90
C VAL A 73 -11.20 4.99 6.41
N ILE A 74 -12.32 5.40 7.02
CA ILE A 74 -12.48 5.37 8.47
C ILE A 74 -12.32 3.95 9.00
N LYS A 75 -12.92 2.97 8.34
CA LYS A 75 -12.78 1.56 8.74
C LYS A 75 -11.33 1.10 8.64
N ILE A 76 -10.65 1.42 7.54
CA ILE A 76 -9.26 1.04 7.32
C ILE A 76 -8.36 1.68 8.39
N THR A 77 -8.53 2.98 8.66
CA THR A 77 -7.67 3.69 9.61
C THR A 77 -7.89 3.26 11.07
N ARG A 78 -9.08 2.79 11.40
CA ARG A 78 -9.38 2.30 12.76
C ARG A 78 -9.06 0.83 12.97
N PHE A 79 -8.80 0.10 11.89
CA PHE A 79 -8.53 -1.32 12.00
C PHE A 79 -7.10 -1.54 12.52
N GLN A 80 -6.98 -2.27 13.63
CA GLN A 80 -5.69 -2.45 14.32
C GLN A 80 -4.71 -3.35 13.56
N GLY A 81 -5.20 -4.17 12.64
CA GLY A 81 -4.35 -5.02 11.81
C GLY A 81 -3.52 -4.27 10.78
N PHE A 82 -3.82 -2.97 10.55
CA PHE A 82 -3.04 -2.12 9.67
C PHE A 82 -2.15 -1.18 10.49
N LYS A 83 -0.83 -1.32 10.34
CA LYS A 83 0.11 -0.34 10.84
C LYS A 83 0.13 0.85 9.88
N LYS A 84 -0.28 2.03 10.36
CA LYS A 84 -0.32 3.25 9.54
C LYS A 84 1.04 3.95 9.61
N ILE A 85 1.61 4.26 8.45
CA ILE A 85 2.89 4.96 8.33
C ILE A 85 2.72 6.21 7.47
N ASN A 86 3.63 7.16 7.66
CA ASN A 86 3.62 8.42 6.91
C ASN A 86 5.04 8.91 6.70
N TYR A 87 5.19 9.85 5.78
CA TYR A 87 6.44 10.60 5.59
C TYR A 87 6.31 11.99 6.22
N ASP A 88 7.46 12.63 6.43
CA ASP A 88 7.50 14.04 6.81
C ASP A 88 8.34 14.82 5.81
N SER A 89 8.57 16.10 6.07
CA SER A 89 9.32 16.95 5.14
C SER A 89 10.77 16.49 4.97
N ASN A 90 11.36 15.85 5.97
CA ASN A 90 12.74 15.33 5.86
C ASN A 90 12.84 14.10 4.96
N THR A 91 11.75 13.40 4.72
CA THR A 91 11.70 12.26 3.81
C THR A 91 11.86 12.69 2.34
N ILE A 92 11.43 13.92 2.00
CA ILE A 92 11.41 14.39 0.62
C ILE A 92 12.81 14.42 -0.02
N PRO A 93 13.85 15.00 0.62
CA PRO A 93 15.19 14.94 0.03
C PRO A 93 15.71 13.50 -0.14
N ILE A 94 15.38 12.61 0.78
CA ILE A 94 15.75 11.18 0.68
C ILE A 94 15.08 10.55 -0.54
N ALA A 95 13.79 10.86 -0.75
CA ALA A 95 13.06 10.37 -1.93
C ALA A 95 13.69 10.87 -3.23
N LEU A 96 14.17 12.11 -3.26
CA LEU A 96 14.84 12.66 -4.45
C LEU A 96 16.15 11.94 -4.73
N ASN A 97 16.91 11.57 -3.71
CA ASN A 97 18.11 10.77 -3.88
C ASN A 97 17.79 9.39 -4.47
N ILE A 98 16.74 8.75 -3.97
CA ILE A 98 16.30 7.45 -4.47
C ILE A 98 15.85 7.57 -5.94
N MET A 99 15.08 8.61 -6.25
CA MET A 99 14.62 8.88 -7.60
C MET A 99 15.81 8.99 -8.57
N GLN A 100 16.84 9.71 -8.17
CA GLN A 100 18.04 9.91 -8.98
C GLN A 100 18.86 8.62 -9.12
N ASP A 101 19.06 7.90 -8.03
CA ASP A 101 19.93 6.71 -8.00
C ASP A 101 19.30 5.52 -8.74
N PHE A 102 17.99 5.36 -8.68
CA PHE A 102 17.31 4.19 -9.22
C PHE A 102 16.40 4.51 -10.41
N LYS A 103 16.35 5.76 -10.85
CA LYS A 103 15.51 6.21 -11.99
C LYS A 103 14.05 5.79 -11.83
N ALA A 104 13.55 5.89 -10.62
CA ALA A 104 12.16 5.59 -10.29
C ALA A 104 11.34 6.88 -10.35
N SER A 105 10.01 6.74 -10.37
CA SER A 105 9.14 7.91 -10.27
C SER A 105 9.29 8.55 -8.89
N PHE A 106 8.93 9.84 -8.79
CA PHE A 106 8.97 10.52 -7.48
C PHE A 106 8.08 9.81 -6.46
N TRP A 107 6.86 9.45 -6.86
CA TRP A 107 5.90 8.85 -5.93
C TRP A 107 6.34 7.47 -5.44
N ASP A 108 6.92 6.65 -6.30
CA ASP A 108 7.48 5.36 -5.90
C ASP A 108 8.71 5.55 -5.01
N SER A 109 9.53 6.55 -5.32
CA SER A 109 10.70 6.90 -4.51
C SER A 109 10.30 7.39 -3.12
N LEU A 110 9.23 8.20 -3.04
CA LEU A 110 8.69 8.68 -1.77
C LEU A 110 8.16 7.52 -0.94
N LEU A 111 7.43 6.59 -1.56
CA LEU A 111 6.93 5.41 -0.86
C LEU A 111 8.08 4.55 -0.36
N ALA A 112 9.11 4.34 -1.20
CA ALA A 112 10.29 3.57 -0.81
C ALA A 112 11.02 4.20 0.38
N ALA A 113 11.17 5.52 0.38
CA ALA A 113 11.79 6.25 1.50
C ALA A 113 10.96 6.12 2.78
N THR A 114 9.63 6.26 2.66
CA THR A 114 8.71 6.10 3.78
C THR A 114 8.81 4.71 4.39
N MET A 115 8.84 3.69 3.55
CA MET A 115 9.01 2.30 3.97
C MET A 115 10.30 2.12 4.77
N LYS A 116 11.41 2.59 4.20
CA LYS A 116 12.74 2.45 4.82
C LYS A 116 12.80 3.12 6.19
N GLU A 117 12.26 4.33 6.30
CA GLU A 117 12.23 5.06 7.57
C GLU A 117 11.40 4.34 8.65
N ASN A 118 10.43 3.53 8.23
CA ASN A 118 9.57 2.78 9.13
C ASN A 118 9.98 1.31 9.28
N GLY A 119 11.13 0.92 8.72
CA GLY A 119 11.64 -0.44 8.85
C GLY A 119 10.83 -1.49 8.09
N ILE A 120 10.14 -1.10 7.03
CA ILE A 120 9.32 -1.99 6.22
C ILE A 120 9.99 -2.17 4.87
N PHE A 121 10.32 -3.42 4.53
CA PHE A 121 11.10 -3.74 3.34
C PHE A 121 10.35 -4.65 2.36
N ASN A 122 9.07 -4.92 2.60
CA ASN A 122 8.24 -5.76 1.74
C ASN A 122 7.01 -4.99 1.33
N ILE A 123 6.61 -5.13 0.06
CA ILE A 123 5.41 -4.48 -0.47
C ILE A 123 4.65 -5.44 -1.38
N TYR A 124 3.34 -5.48 -1.23
CA TYR A 124 2.43 -6.08 -2.19
C TYR A 124 1.96 -5.00 -3.16
N THR A 125 2.28 -5.17 -4.42
CA THR A 125 1.94 -4.21 -5.47
C THR A 125 1.77 -4.93 -6.81
N GLU A 126 0.85 -4.45 -7.63
CA GLU A 126 0.72 -4.93 -9.01
C GLU A 126 1.93 -4.50 -9.87
N ASN A 127 2.58 -3.41 -9.49
CA ASN A 127 3.68 -2.82 -10.24
C ASN A 127 5.05 -3.14 -9.62
N ALA A 128 5.28 -4.41 -9.29
CA ALA A 128 6.51 -4.85 -8.62
C ALA A 128 7.78 -4.43 -9.36
N LYS A 129 7.72 -4.34 -10.69
CA LYS A 129 8.86 -3.93 -11.53
C LYS A 129 9.32 -2.49 -11.29
N ASP A 130 8.46 -1.64 -10.74
CA ASP A 130 8.78 -0.23 -10.49
C ASP A 130 9.61 -0.04 -9.23
N PHE A 131 9.70 -1.07 -8.37
CA PHE A 131 10.45 -1.01 -7.11
C PHE A 131 11.80 -1.69 -7.28
N LYS A 132 12.75 -0.95 -7.89
CA LYS A 132 14.09 -1.46 -8.22
C LYS A 132 15.11 -1.29 -7.10
N MET A 133 14.69 -0.73 -5.96
CA MET A 133 15.57 -0.48 -4.82
C MET A 133 15.97 -1.81 -4.19
N PRO A 134 17.29 -2.05 -3.96
CA PRO A 134 17.74 -3.37 -3.51
C PRO A 134 17.26 -3.78 -2.13
N TRP A 135 16.81 -2.82 -1.31
CA TRP A 135 16.28 -3.13 0.03
C TRP A 135 14.80 -3.48 0.03
N ILE A 136 14.11 -3.38 -1.10
CA ILE A 136 12.66 -3.66 -1.17
C ILE A 136 12.40 -4.99 -1.87
N ASN A 137 11.64 -5.85 -1.20
CA ASN A 137 11.07 -7.04 -1.77
C ASN A 137 9.66 -6.71 -2.25
N ALA A 138 9.47 -6.55 -3.55
CA ALA A 138 8.17 -6.25 -4.14
C ALA A 138 7.55 -7.51 -4.73
N VAL A 139 6.34 -7.81 -4.33
CA VAL A 139 5.62 -9.02 -4.73
C VAL A 139 4.29 -8.63 -5.34
N ASN A 140 3.96 -9.19 -6.50
CA ASN A 140 2.64 -9.03 -7.10
C ASN A 140 1.74 -10.18 -6.63
N PRO A 141 0.77 -9.91 -5.74
CA PRO A 141 -0.10 -10.96 -5.20
C PRO A 141 -1.23 -11.33 -6.15
N LEU A 142 -1.35 -10.61 -7.25
CA LEU A 142 -2.45 -10.79 -8.21
C LEU A 142 -2.09 -11.78 -9.33
N GLY A 143 -0.88 -12.22 -9.35
CA GLY A 143 -0.41 -13.22 -10.31
C GLY A 143 0.45 -12.67 -11.38
#